data_e13d9c0bf6c469cabad68343cf61b6ce
#
_entry.id   e13d9c0bf6c469cabad68343cf61b6ce
#
_cell.length_a   1.000
_cell.length_b   1.000
_cell.length_c   1.000
_cell.angle_alpha   90.00
_cell.angle_beta   90.00
_cell.angle_gamma   90.00
#
_symmetry.space_group_name_H-M   'P 1'
#
loop_
_entity.id
_entity.type
_entity.pdbx_description
1 polymer ?
#
loop_
_entity_poly.entity_id
_entity_poly.type
_entity_poly.pdbx_seq_one_letter_code
_entity_poly.pdbx_strand_id
1 'polypeptide(L)'
;MTAVTVRTRACLELTRPGNAVAAGLLTFSGAFVVGGVTEMPWAVAAAVVATIAATGGGNAINDYFDREIDAINQPGRPIPRGDISVRGALW
;
A
#
# COMPACT_ATOMS: atom_id res chain seq x y z
N MET A 1 -11.38 -15.87 14.20
CA MET A 1 -10.43 -14.79 13.87
C MET A 1 -10.57 -13.66 14.88
N THR A 2 -9.48 -13.19 15.44
CA THR A 2 -9.53 -12.10 16.44
C THR A 2 -9.75 -10.75 15.77
N ALA A 3 -10.24 -9.76 16.56
CA ALA A 3 -10.39 -8.39 16.05
C ALA A 3 -9.07 -7.79 15.56
N VAL A 4 -7.95 -8.10 16.23
CA VAL A 4 -6.61 -7.66 15.83
C VAL A 4 -6.24 -8.24 14.47
N THR A 5 -6.53 -9.53 14.23
CA THR A 5 -6.24 -10.19 12.96
C THR A 5 -7.06 -9.58 11.82
N VAL A 6 -8.35 -9.33 12.04
CA VAL A 6 -9.23 -8.71 11.05
C VAL A 6 -8.73 -7.30 10.70
N ARG A 7 -8.38 -6.50 11.71
CA ARG A 7 -7.88 -5.14 11.50
C ARG A 7 -6.54 -5.12 10.76
N THR A 8 -5.61 -6.02 11.13
CA THR A 8 -4.31 -6.13 10.47
C THR A 8 -4.50 -6.49 8.99
N ARG A 9 -5.35 -7.48 8.71
CA ARG A 9 -5.66 -7.87 7.34
C ARG A 9 -6.26 -6.71 6.54
N ALA A 10 -7.19 -5.96 7.14
CA ALA A 10 -7.81 -4.80 6.49
C ALA A 10 -6.78 -3.71 6.18
N CYS A 11 -5.85 -3.42 7.09
CA CYS A 11 -4.77 -2.47 6.85
C CYS A 11 -3.89 -2.90 5.69
N LEU A 12 -3.53 -4.19 5.62
CA LEU A 12 -2.74 -4.72 4.52
C LEU A 12 -3.49 -4.63 3.19
N GLU A 13 -4.78 -4.94 3.17
CA GLU A 13 -5.61 -4.82 1.96
C GLU A 13 -5.72 -3.37 1.47
N LEU A 14 -5.80 -2.39 2.39
CA LEU A 14 -5.83 -0.97 2.02
C LEU A 14 -4.59 -0.55 1.25
N THR A 15 -3.43 -1.05 1.64
CA THR A 15 -2.16 -0.69 0.99
C THR A 15 -1.96 -1.39 -0.35
N ARG A 16 -2.76 -2.41 -0.68
CA ARG A 16 -2.62 -3.23 -1.90
C ARG A 16 -1.17 -3.70 -2.06
N PRO A 17 -0.70 -4.63 -1.20
CA PRO A 17 0.73 -4.97 -1.14
C PRO A 17 1.32 -5.45 -2.46
N GLY A 18 0.55 -6.17 -3.28
CA GLY A 18 1.01 -6.61 -4.60
C GLY A 18 1.34 -5.44 -5.52
N ASN A 19 0.50 -4.41 -5.52
CA ASN A 19 0.72 -3.20 -6.31
C ASN A 19 1.91 -2.39 -5.78
N ALA A 20 2.01 -2.24 -4.46
CA ALA A 20 3.10 -1.52 -3.82
C ALA A 20 4.45 -2.19 -4.07
N VAL A 21 4.51 -3.52 -3.96
CA VAL A 21 5.74 -4.30 -4.25
C VAL A 21 6.11 -4.17 -5.72
N ALA A 22 5.16 -4.21 -6.64
CA ALA A 22 5.43 -4.01 -8.07
C ALA A 22 6.06 -2.65 -8.34
N ALA A 23 5.58 -1.58 -7.69
CA ALA A 23 6.17 -0.25 -7.80
C ALA A 23 7.61 -0.24 -7.28
N GLY A 24 7.89 -0.92 -6.17
CA GLY A 24 9.23 -1.08 -5.63
C GLY A 24 10.16 -1.82 -6.58
N LEU A 25 9.69 -2.87 -7.22
CA LEU A 25 10.45 -3.62 -8.22
C LEU A 25 10.79 -2.77 -9.44
N LEU A 26 9.87 -1.92 -9.89
CA LEU A 26 10.14 -0.98 -10.99
C LEU A 26 11.24 0.01 -10.60
N THR A 27 11.20 0.53 -9.39
CA THR A 27 12.23 1.44 -8.86
C THR A 27 13.59 0.74 -8.84
N PHE A 28 13.64 -0.49 -8.33
CA PHE A 28 14.86 -1.29 -8.30
C PHE A 28 15.40 -1.55 -9.71
N SER A 29 14.52 -1.91 -10.64
CA SER A 29 14.91 -2.17 -12.05
C SER A 29 15.54 -0.94 -12.69
N GLY A 30 14.97 0.25 -12.47
CA GLY A 30 15.54 1.49 -12.96
C GLY A 30 16.92 1.77 -12.38
N ALA A 31 17.09 1.56 -11.08
CA ALA A 31 18.38 1.73 -10.43
C ALA A 31 19.42 0.74 -10.95
N PHE A 32 19.01 -0.50 -11.21
CA PHE A 32 19.89 -1.53 -11.78
C PHE A 32 20.42 -1.11 -13.16
N VAL A 33 19.55 -0.61 -14.02
CA VAL A 33 19.90 -0.21 -15.40
C VAL A 33 20.95 0.90 -15.39
N VAL A 34 20.87 1.85 -14.46
CA VAL A 34 21.83 2.96 -14.39
C VAL A 34 23.05 2.66 -13.52
N GLY A 35 23.18 1.45 -13.00
CA GLY A 35 24.34 1.04 -12.18
C GLY A 35 24.27 1.45 -10.72
N GLY A 36 23.15 2.02 -10.27
CA GLY A 36 23.01 2.50 -8.90
C GLY A 36 23.06 1.41 -7.85
N VAL A 37 22.68 0.17 -8.19
CA VAL A 37 22.66 -0.96 -7.25
C VAL A 37 24.07 -1.27 -6.73
N THR A 38 25.08 -1.19 -7.58
CA THR A 38 26.47 -1.46 -7.20
C THR A 38 27.16 -0.24 -6.60
N GLU A 39 26.83 0.97 -7.06
CA GLU A 39 27.50 2.19 -6.62
C GLU A 39 26.87 2.82 -5.40
N MET A 40 25.53 2.73 -5.26
CA MET A 40 24.77 3.37 -4.19
C MET A 40 23.70 2.42 -3.60
N PRO A 41 24.12 1.25 -3.08
CA PRO A 41 23.16 0.23 -2.66
C PRO A 41 22.21 0.70 -1.55
N TRP A 42 22.68 1.51 -0.61
CA TRP A 42 21.85 2.01 0.48
C TRP A 42 20.82 3.03 -0.01
N ALA A 43 21.20 3.88 -0.95
CA ALA A 43 20.27 4.83 -1.55
C ALA A 43 19.18 4.11 -2.35
N VAL A 44 19.55 3.05 -3.08
CA VAL A 44 18.59 2.22 -3.82
C VAL A 44 17.62 1.53 -2.86
N ALA A 45 18.12 0.94 -1.77
CA ALA A 45 17.28 0.31 -0.77
C ALA A 45 16.27 1.32 -0.17
N ALA A 46 16.74 2.50 0.17
CA ALA A 46 15.88 3.56 0.69
C ALA A 46 14.81 4.00 -0.32
N ALA A 47 15.17 4.12 -1.60
CA ALA A 47 14.24 4.49 -2.66
C ALA A 47 13.17 3.42 -2.87
N VAL A 48 13.54 2.15 -2.85
CA VAL A 48 12.60 1.03 -2.99
C VAL A 48 11.60 1.02 -1.83
N VAL A 49 12.10 1.12 -0.59
CA VAL A 49 11.24 1.14 0.61
C VAL A 49 10.32 2.35 0.59
N ALA A 50 10.84 3.53 0.24
CA ALA A 50 10.04 4.75 0.14
C ALA A 50 8.95 4.63 -0.92
N THR A 51 9.24 4.03 -2.06
CA THR A 51 8.27 3.81 -3.13
C THR A 51 7.16 2.87 -2.69
N ILE A 52 7.51 1.77 -2.02
CA ILE A 52 6.53 0.82 -1.48
C ILE A 52 5.62 1.52 -0.45
N ALA A 53 6.21 2.27 0.48
CA ALA A 53 5.46 2.96 1.52
C ALA A 53 4.56 4.05 0.93
N ALA A 54 5.05 4.85 0.00
CA ALA A 54 4.28 5.91 -0.63
C ALA A 54 3.12 5.34 -1.46
N THR A 55 3.36 4.26 -2.21
CA THR A 55 2.32 3.60 -3.01
C THR A 55 1.25 3.00 -2.11
N GLY A 56 1.65 2.30 -1.04
CA GLY A 56 0.72 1.71 -0.09
C GLY A 56 -0.11 2.77 0.62
N GLY A 57 0.52 3.86 1.07
CA GLY A 57 -0.18 4.98 1.70
C GLY A 57 -1.15 5.67 0.74
N GLY A 58 -0.74 5.88 -0.50
CA GLY A 58 -1.60 6.44 -1.54
C GLY A 58 -2.82 5.56 -1.81
N ASN A 59 -2.64 4.25 -1.85
CA ASN A 59 -3.74 3.30 -2.03
C ASN A 59 -4.75 3.38 -0.88
N ALA A 60 -4.26 3.46 0.36
CA ALA A 60 -5.11 3.59 1.54
C ALA A 60 -5.90 4.91 1.53
N ILE A 61 -5.26 6.01 1.17
CA ILE A 61 -5.91 7.33 1.06
C ILE A 61 -6.99 7.30 -0.02
N ASN A 62 -6.72 6.69 -1.18
CA ASN A 62 -7.71 6.54 -2.24
C ASN A 62 -8.93 5.76 -1.76
N ASP A 63 -8.73 4.66 -1.03
CA ASP A 63 -9.84 3.88 -0.47
C ASP A 63 -10.67 4.71 0.51
N TYR A 64 -10.03 5.57 1.30
CA TYR A 64 -10.73 6.46 2.21
C TYR A 64 -11.62 7.45 1.43
N PHE A 65 -11.09 8.11 0.40
CA PHE A 65 -11.86 9.07 -0.38
C PHE A 65 -12.93 8.41 -1.24
N ASP A 66 -12.69 7.17 -1.69
CA ASP A 66 -13.64 6.42 -2.52
C ASP A 66 -14.63 5.58 -1.71
N ARG A 67 -14.67 5.72 -0.40
CA ARG A 67 -15.45 4.85 0.49
C ARG A 67 -16.93 4.76 0.14
N GLU A 68 -17.54 5.84 -0.32
CA GLU A 68 -18.94 5.86 -0.70
C GLU A 68 -19.18 5.14 -2.01
N ILE A 69 -18.30 5.36 -2.98
CA ILE A 69 -18.35 4.69 -4.28
C ILE A 69 -18.06 3.19 -4.09
N ASP A 70 -17.07 2.86 -3.26
CA ASP A 70 -16.69 1.47 -2.97
C ASP A 70 -17.81 0.70 -2.26
N ALA A 71 -18.60 1.37 -1.44
CA ALA A 71 -19.76 0.75 -0.78
C ALA A 71 -20.79 0.24 -1.79
N ILE A 72 -20.90 0.89 -2.94
CA ILE A 72 -21.82 0.51 -4.03
C ILE A 72 -21.16 -0.46 -4.99
N ASN A 73 -19.96 -0.14 -5.48
CA ASN A 73 -19.29 -0.86 -6.56
C ASN A 73 -18.36 -1.97 -6.07
N GLN A 74 -17.76 -1.80 -4.89
CA GLN A 74 -16.80 -2.74 -4.32
C GLN A 74 -17.00 -2.90 -2.82
N PRO A 75 -18.16 -3.44 -2.38
CA PRO A 75 -18.46 -3.56 -0.95
C PRO A 75 -17.52 -4.49 -0.19
N GLY A 76 -16.73 -5.31 -0.90
CA GLY A 76 -15.73 -6.18 -0.31
C GLY A 76 -14.44 -5.47 0.12
N ARG A 77 -14.26 -4.18 -0.20
CA ARG A 77 -13.10 -3.41 0.25
C ARG A 77 -13.16 -3.18 1.77
N PRO A 78 -11.98 -3.03 2.45
CA PRO A 78 -11.93 -2.99 3.92
C PRO A 78 -12.82 -1.95 4.59
N ILE A 79 -12.93 -0.73 4.04
CA ILE A 79 -13.75 0.32 4.67
C ILE A 79 -15.25 0.02 4.52
N PRO A 80 -15.80 -0.24 3.32
CA PRO A 80 -17.21 -0.60 3.16
C PRO A 80 -17.59 -1.87 3.91
N ARG A 81 -16.68 -2.84 4.00
CA ARG A 81 -16.89 -4.12 4.68
C ARG A 81 -16.97 -3.96 6.20
N GLY A 82 -16.46 -2.86 6.75
CA GLY A 82 -16.46 -2.58 8.17
C GLY A 82 -15.31 -3.19 8.96
N ASP A 83 -14.34 -3.81 8.32
CA ASP A 83 -13.17 -4.41 8.98
C ASP A 83 -12.22 -3.35 9.55
N ILE A 84 -12.29 -2.12 9.02
CA ILE A 84 -11.56 -0.98 9.53
C ILE A 84 -12.48 0.25 9.48
N SER A 85 -12.45 1.08 10.51
CA SER A 85 -13.22 2.30 10.54
C SER A 85 -12.65 3.34 9.57
N VAL A 86 -13.50 4.30 9.13
CA VAL A 86 -13.05 5.42 8.30
C VAL A 86 -11.90 6.17 8.97
N ARG A 87 -11.98 6.41 10.27
CA ARG A 87 -10.91 7.01 11.06
C ARG A 87 -9.66 6.15 11.12
N GLY A 88 -9.83 4.84 11.29
CA GLY A 88 -8.73 3.89 11.32
C GLY A 88 -7.93 3.87 10.03
N ALA A 89 -8.57 4.10 8.88
CA ALA A 89 -7.89 4.14 7.59
C ALA A 89 -6.96 5.34 7.45
N LEU A 90 -7.21 6.44 8.19
CA LEU A 90 -6.34 7.62 8.18
C LEU A 90 -5.12 7.48 9.09
N TRP A 91 -5.14 6.52 10.01
CA TRP A 91 -4.08 6.28 10.99
C TRP A 91 -3.38 4.96 10.71
#